data_af520e7a8c399076754c7328317ab929
#
_entry.id   af520e7a8c399076754c7328317ab929
#
_cell.length_a   1.000
_cell.length_b   1.000
_cell.length_c   1.000
_cell.angle_alpha   90.00
_cell.angle_beta   90.00
_cell.angle_gamma   90.00
#
_symmetry.space_group_name_H-M   'P 1'
#
loop_
_entity.id
_entity.type
_entity.pdbx_description
1 polymer ?
#
loop_
_entity_poly.entity_id
_entity_poly.type
_entity_poly.pdbx_seq_one_letter_code
_entity_poly.pdbx_strand_id
1 'polypeptide(L)'
;MPFQNEIILVASVFAFFGGLVAFFRFFGKQGIFTWTVICTIAANIEVLILVHAFGLDTTLGNVIFASSFLATDIMSEIFGKKEANRCVKIGILANITFILISQSWFLYIPADGDTMAGPIRTVFANTPRVMLASLFAYAVCEMFDVWAYHAWWKWTEKKFGDKRKFLWLRNNGSTLVSQLINVVVFNLLAFAGVFPWNTIGEILIFGYGIFIVTSLMDTPFVYLARRIAEKHPELVKE
;
A
#
# COMPACT_ATOMS: atom_id res chain seq x y z
N MET A 1 16.13 16.08 17.15
CA MET A 1 17.26 15.18 16.86
C MET A 1 17.47 15.16 15.36
N PRO A 2 18.69 15.28 14.82
CA PRO A 2 18.92 15.46 13.38
C PRO A 2 18.48 14.30 12.47
N PHE A 3 18.12 13.12 13.00
CA PHE A 3 17.66 11.94 12.24
C PHE A 3 16.37 11.32 12.80
N GLN A 4 15.50 12.14 13.39
CA GLN A 4 14.28 11.64 14.03
C GLN A 4 13.30 11.06 13.01
N ASN A 5 13.07 11.74 11.90
CA ASN A 5 12.12 11.29 10.87
C ASN A 5 12.61 10.00 10.19
N GLU A 6 13.91 9.90 9.90
CA GLU A 6 14.51 8.71 9.30
C GLU A 6 14.35 7.47 10.20
N ILE A 7 14.62 7.64 11.49
CA ILE A 7 14.47 6.54 12.47
C ILE A 7 13.01 6.11 12.55
N ILE A 8 12.08 7.09 12.63
CA ILE A 8 10.65 6.79 12.73
C ILE A 8 10.15 6.13 11.44
N LEU A 9 10.56 6.60 10.25
CA LEU A 9 10.16 5.98 8.98
C LEU A 9 10.63 4.53 8.89
N VAL A 10 11.90 4.25 9.21
CA VAL A 10 12.42 2.88 9.23
C VAL A 10 11.68 2.01 10.25
N ALA A 11 11.46 2.53 11.46
CA ALA A 11 10.70 1.83 12.50
C ALA A 11 9.25 1.56 12.05
N SER A 12 8.62 2.49 11.33
CA SER A 12 7.26 2.34 10.79
C SER A 12 7.17 1.22 9.76
N VAL A 13 8.18 1.05 8.90
CA VAL A 13 8.22 -0.09 7.95
C VAL A 13 8.15 -1.41 8.73
N PHE A 14 9.00 -1.60 9.74
CA PHE A 14 9.00 -2.82 10.54
C PHE A 14 7.70 -2.99 11.33
N ALA A 15 7.15 -1.89 11.89
CA ALA A 15 5.91 -1.92 12.63
C ALA A 15 4.71 -2.31 11.74
N PHE A 16 4.60 -1.74 10.54
CA PHE A 16 3.49 -2.03 9.63
C PHE A 16 3.61 -3.42 9.02
N PHE A 17 4.79 -3.82 8.54
CA PHE A 17 4.99 -5.15 7.97
C PHE A 17 4.87 -6.25 9.04
N GLY A 18 5.43 -6.01 10.23
CA GLY A 18 5.27 -6.89 11.38
C GLY A 18 3.83 -6.95 11.88
N GLY A 19 3.13 -5.81 11.89
CA GLY A 19 1.72 -5.72 12.22
C GLY A 19 0.84 -6.57 11.30
N LEU A 20 1.04 -6.46 9.97
CA LEU A 20 0.34 -7.30 9.00
C LEU A 20 0.57 -8.80 9.26
N VAL A 21 1.84 -9.20 9.49
CA VAL A 21 2.15 -10.61 9.79
C VAL A 21 1.53 -11.05 11.11
N ALA A 22 1.44 -10.16 12.11
CA ALA A 22 0.74 -10.44 13.37
C ALA A 22 -0.76 -10.60 13.15
N PHE A 23 -1.40 -9.73 12.37
CA PHE A 23 -2.81 -9.89 11.98
C PHE A 23 -3.06 -11.22 11.26
N PHE A 24 -2.19 -11.60 10.34
CA PHE A 24 -2.26 -12.92 9.72
C PHE A 24 -2.10 -14.04 10.74
N ARG A 25 -1.15 -13.94 11.67
CA ARG A 25 -0.90 -14.97 12.69
C ARG A 25 -2.08 -15.19 13.64
N PHE A 26 -2.80 -14.11 14.01
CA PHE A 26 -3.92 -14.19 14.93
C PHE A 26 -5.28 -14.47 14.28
N PHE A 27 -5.48 -13.98 13.04
CA PHE A 27 -6.78 -13.98 12.39
C PHE A 27 -6.79 -14.62 10.99
N GLY A 28 -5.70 -15.28 10.57
CA GLY A 28 -5.61 -15.92 9.27
C GLY A 28 -5.87 -14.96 8.12
N LYS A 29 -6.60 -15.43 7.13
CA LYS A 29 -6.99 -14.67 5.94
C LYS A 29 -7.78 -13.39 6.28
N GLN A 30 -8.64 -13.45 7.29
CA GLN A 30 -9.44 -12.30 7.73
C GLN A 30 -8.57 -11.18 8.29
N GLY A 31 -7.47 -11.54 8.95
CA GLY A 31 -6.48 -10.56 9.42
C GLY A 31 -5.87 -9.76 8.27
N ILE A 32 -5.53 -10.40 7.15
CA ILE A 32 -4.98 -9.72 5.98
C ILE A 32 -6.04 -8.79 5.35
N PHE A 33 -7.29 -9.23 5.21
CA PHE A 33 -8.37 -8.37 4.72
C PHE A 33 -8.59 -7.15 5.62
N THR A 34 -8.60 -7.36 6.93
CA THR A 34 -8.75 -6.26 7.90
C THR A 34 -7.60 -5.28 7.81
N TRP A 35 -6.37 -5.78 7.71
CA TRP A 35 -5.18 -4.94 7.49
C TRP A 35 -5.29 -4.11 6.22
N THR A 36 -5.71 -4.72 5.11
CA THR A 36 -5.91 -4.02 3.83
C THR A 36 -6.87 -2.86 3.96
N VAL A 37 -7.98 -3.02 4.69
CA VAL A 37 -8.92 -1.92 4.95
C VAL A 37 -8.26 -0.81 5.78
N ILE A 38 -7.58 -1.18 6.87
CA ILE A 38 -6.91 -0.22 7.76
C ILE A 38 -5.86 0.57 6.98
N CYS A 39 -4.95 -0.11 6.26
CA CYS A 39 -3.87 0.57 5.56
C CYS A 39 -4.38 1.45 4.41
N THR A 40 -5.44 1.04 3.72
CA THR A 40 -6.04 1.84 2.65
C THR A 40 -6.64 3.14 3.18
N ILE A 41 -7.32 3.10 4.32
CA ILE A 41 -7.88 4.30 4.97
C ILE A 41 -6.76 5.20 5.50
N ALA A 42 -5.81 4.63 6.23
CA ALA A 42 -4.71 5.38 6.81
C ALA A 42 -3.83 6.03 5.74
N ALA A 43 -3.53 5.33 4.63
CA ALA A 43 -2.75 5.86 3.52
C ALA A 43 -3.39 7.12 2.90
N ASN A 44 -4.73 7.18 2.80
CA ASN A 44 -5.44 8.35 2.30
C ASN A 44 -5.33 9.58 3.24
N ILE A 45 -5.09 9.35 4.52
CA ILE A 45 -4.86 10.42 5.49
C ILE A 45 -3.37 10.80 5.49
N GLU A 46 -2.48 9.82 5.59
CA GLU A 46 -1.04 10.02 5.71
C GLU A 46 -0.41 10.60 4.43
N VAL A 47 -1.00 10.40 3.25
CA VAL A 47 -0.52 11.02 2.00
C VAL A 47 -0.55 12.56 2.03
N LEU A 48 -1.36 13.13 2.90
CA LEU A 48 -1.49 14.58 3.10
C LEU A 48 -0.40 15.16 4.04
N ILE A 49 0.35 14.29 4.71
CA ILE A 49 1.38 14.68 5.68
C ILE A 49 2.75 14.58 5.01
N LEU A 50 3.40 15.72 4.81
CA LEU A 50 4.75 15.79 4.31
C LEU A 50 5.76 15.77 5.45
N VAL A 51 6.81 15.00 5.28
CA VAL A 51 7.95 14.95 6.20
C VAL A 51 9.25 15.07 5.43
N HIS A 52 10.24 15.74 6.02
CA HIS A 52 11.59 15.81 5.49
C HIS A 52 12.40 14.67 6.10
N ALA A 53 12.91 13.76 5.26
CA ALA A 53 13.75 12.64 5.68
C ALA A 53 14.75 12.27 4.57
N PHE A 54 15.94 11.84 4.93
CA PHE A 54 17.03 11.49 4.00
C PHE A 54 17.39 12.64 3.03
N GLY A 55 17.22 13.91 3.47
CA GLY A 55 17.47 15.09 2.64
C GLY A 55 16.37 15.41 1.64
N LEU A 56 15.18 14.81 1.73
CA LEU A 56 14.10 14.87 0.76
C LEU A 56 12.74 15.02 1.43
N ASP A 57 11.80 15.63 0.73
CA ASP A 57 10.41 15.69 1.15
C ASP A 57 9.65 14.49 0.64
N THR A 58 8.96 13.79 1.55
CA THR A 58 8.16 12.61 1.24
C THR A 58 6.84 12.62 2.02
N THR A 59 5.84 11.87 1.54
CA THR A 59 4.60 11.68 2.27
C THR A 59 4.70 10.46 3.19
N LEU A 60 4.11 10.56 4.38
CA LEU A 60 4.03 9.42 5.31
C LEU A 60 3.29 8.23 4.70
N GLY A 61 2.28 8.49 3.87
CA GLY A 61 1.45 7.48 3.24
C GLY A 61 2.21 6.43 2.43
N ASN A 62 3.41 6.74 1.94
CA ASN A 62 4.21 5.79 1.15
C ASN A 62 4.56 4.52 1.91
N VAL A 63 4.85 4.61 3.22
CA VAL A 63 5.26 3.46 4.03
C VAL A 63 4.09 2.53 4.32
N ILE A 64 2.95 3.08 4.78
CA ILE A 64 1.78 2.24 5.05
C ILE A 64 1.19 1.69 3.76
N PHE A 65 1.23 2.46 2.66
CA PHE A 65 0.80 2.01 1.34
C PHE A 65 1.61 0.82 0.84
N ALA A 66 2.94 0.78 1.08
CA ALA A 66 3.76 -0.38 0.76
C ALA A 66 3.28 -1.66 1.47
N SER A 67 2.66 -1.56 2.64
CA SER A 67 2.10 -2.72 3.33
C SER A 67 0.87 -3.33 2.65
N SER A 68 0.20 -2.60 1.73
CA SER A 68 -0.89 -3.16 0.92
C SER A 68 -0.37 -4.17 -0.11
N PHE A 69 0.78 -3.89 -0.73
CA PHE A 69 1.45 -4.83 -1.64
C PHE A 69 1.90 -6.09 -0.90
N LEU A 70 2.54 -5.91 0.26
CA LEU A 70 2.88 -7.06 1.12
C LEU A 70 1.63 -7.90 1.47
N ALA A 71 0.47 -7.27 1.70
CA ALA A 71 -0.77 -7.99 1.99
C ALA A 71 -1.24 -8.83 0.80
N THR A 72 -1.20 -8.28 -0.42
CA THR A 72 -1.57 -9.00 -1.65
C THR A 72 -0.55 -10.05 -2.04
N ASP A 73 0.74 -9.86 -1.75
CA ASP A 73 1.80 -10.85 -1.96
C ASP A 73 1.66 -12.03 -0.99
N ILE A 74 1.40 -11.78 0.30
CA ILE A 74 1.10 -12.84 1.28
C ILE A 74 -0.17 -13.59 0.87
N MET A 75 -1.21 -12.88 0.43
CA MET A 75 -2.43 -13.51 -0.11
C MET A 75 -2.15 -14.36 -1.33
N SER A 76 -1.36 -13.86 -2.28
CA SER A 76 -0.97 -14.58 -3.50
C SER A 76 -0.19 -15.86 -3.18
N GLU A 77 0.76 -15.77 -2.25
CA GLU A 77 1.65 -16.88 -1.89
C GLU A 77 0.92 -17.97 -1.12
N ILE A 78 0.03 -17.62 -0.17
CA ILE A 78 -0.58 -18.57 0.76
C ILE A 78 -1.96 -19.03 0.28
N PHE A 79 -2.79 -18.11 -0.21
CA PHE A 79 -4.18 -18.38 -0.57
C PHE A 79 -4.46 -18.37 -2.08
N GLY A 80 -3.47 -17.96 -2.88
CA GLY A 80 -3.53 -17.97 -4.33
C GLY A 80 -4.27 -16.77 -4.95
N LYS A 81 -4.24 -16.75 -6.28
CA LYS A 81 -4.68 -15.60 -7.11
C LYS A 81 -6.10 -15.12 -6.83
N LYS A 82 -7.03 -16.05 -6.58
CA LYS A 82 -8.46 -15.70 -6.36
C LYS A 82 -8.63 -14.85 -5.11
N GLU A 83 -8.00 -15.24 -4.01
CA GLU A 83 -8.09 -14.53 -2.74
C GLU A 83 -7.27 -13.24 -2.77
N ALA A 84 -6.13 -13.21 -3.44
CA ALA A 84 -5.38 -11.97 -3.67
C ALA A 84 -6.20 -10.94 -4.45
N ASN A 85 -6.85 -11.33 -5.55
CA ASN A 85 -7.76 -10.44 -6.28
C ASN A 85 -8.96 -9.99 -5.42
N ARG A 86 -9.43 -10.82 -4.49
CA ARG A 86 -10.47 -10.45 -3.54
C ARG A 86 -9.96 -9.40 -2.55
N CYS A 87 -8.72 -9.55 -2.07
CA CYS A 87 -8.05 -8.57 -1.21
C CYS A 87 -7.98 -7.20 -1.89
N VAL A 88 -7.53 -7.13 -3.15
CA VAL A 88 -7.51 -5.89 -3.94
C VAL A 88 -8.90 -5.27 -4.05
N LYS A 89 -9.94 -6.06 -4.34
CA LYS A 89 -11.33 -5.55 -4.44
C LYS A 89 -11.84 -4.99 -3.11
N ILE A 90 -11.48 -5.62 -1.99
CA ILE A 90 -11.81 -5.12 -0.65
C ILE A 90 -11.12 -3.77 -0.41
N GLY A 91 -9.85 -3.62 -0.75
CA GLY A 91 -9.13 -2.35 -0.66
C GLY A 91 -9.73 -1.25 -1.53
N ILE A 92 -10.09 -1.56 -2.77
CA ILE A 92 -10.79 -0.62 -3.67
C ILE A 92 -12.12 -0.17 -3.06
N LEU A 93 -12.93 -1.11 -2.56
CA LEU A 93 -14.22 -0.79 -1.95
C LEU A 93 -14.06 0.01 -0.67
N ALA A 94 -13.09 -0.34 0.17
CA ALA A 94 -12.75 0.42 1.38
C ALA A 94 -12.36 1.87 1.04
N ASN A 95 -11.55 2.06 -0.01
CA ASN A 95 -11.13 3.38 -0.47
C ASN A 95 -12.34 4.21 -0.95
N ILE A 96 -13.17 3.64 -1.83
CA ILE A 96 -14.40 4.30 -2.32
C ILE A 96 -15.30 4.68 -1.14
N THR A 97 -15.53 3.75 -0.22
CA THR A 97 -16.38 3.97 0.96
C THR A 97 -15.82 5.09 1.83
N PHE A 98 -14.50 5.10 2.08
CA PHE A 98 -13.86 6.16 2.84
C PHE A 98 -13.98 7.53 2.17
N ILE A 99 -13.80 7.60 0.84
CA ILE A 99 -14.01 8.84 0.07
C ILE A 99 -15.45 9.34 0.24
N LEU A 100 -16.43 8.47 0.04
CA LEU A 100 -17.85 8.84 0.15
C LEU A 100 -18.20 9.32 1.57
N ILE A 101 -17.74 8.61 2.60
CA ILE A 101 -17.96 8.98 4.00
C ILE A 101 -17.31 10.34 4.30
N SER A 102 -16.03 10.53 3.95
CA SER A 102 -15.31 11.77 4.25
C SER A 102 -15.91 12.98 3.52
N GLN A 103 -16.38 12.80 2.27
CA GLN A 103 -17.07 13.87 1.55
C GLN A 103 -18.46 14.16 2.13
N SER A 104 -19.17 13.17 2.69
CA SER A 104 -20.48 13.37 3.31
C SER A 104 -20.44 14.28 4.54
N TRP A 105 -19.31 14.36 5.24
CA TRP A 105 -19.15 15.25 6.41
C TRP A 105 -19.38 16.73 6.07
N PHE A 106 -19.11 17.13 4.83
CA PHE A 106 -19.25 18.53 4.39
C PHE A 106 -20.69 18.92 4.02
N LEU A 107 -21.60 17.96 4.04
CA LEU A 107 -23.03 18.21 3.87
C LEU A 107 -23.71 18.69 5.17
N TYR A 108 -23.06 18.45 6.32
CA TYR A 108 -23.57 18.87 7.62
C TYR A 108 -23.19 20.32 7.92
N ILE A 109 -24.08 21.03 8.60
CA ILE A 109 -23.85 22.39 9.12
C ILE A 109 -23.23 22.23 10.51
N PRO A 110 -22.00 22.74 10.75
CA PRO A 110 -21.38 22.67 12.08
C PRO A 110 -22.23 23.39 13.15
N ALA A 111 -22.18 22.86 14.36
CA ALA A 111 -22.81 23.50 15.49
C ALA A 111 -22.05 24.78 15.91
N ASP A 112 -22.75 25.71 16.59
CA ASP A 112 -22.12 26.87 17.19
C ASP A 112 -21.02 26.42 18.18
N GLY A 113 -19.80 26.94 18.02
CA GLY A 113 -18.64 26.56 18.82
C GLY A 113 -17.85 25.36 18.35
N ASP A 114 -18.22 24.73 17.21
CA ASP A 114 -17.39 23.68 16.60
C ASP A 114 -16.04 24.23 16.14
N THR A 115 -14.96 23.58 16.59
CA THR A 115 -13.57 23.94 16.25
C THR A 115 -12.92 23.01 15.22
N MET A 116 -13.56 21.87 14.88
CA MET A 116 -12.96 20.80 14.06
C MET A 116 -13.42 20.80 12.60
N ALA A 117 -14.61 21.27 12.30
CA ALA A 117 -15.14 21.28 10.93
C ALA A 117 -14.25 22.04 9.96
N GLY A 118 -13.67 23.17 10.38
CA GLY A 118 -12.75 23.97 9.57
C GLY A 118 -11.46 23.20 9.21
N PRO A 119 -10.68 22.72 10.18
CA PRO A 119 -9.50 21.89 9.96
C PRO A 119 -9.78 20.65 9.11
N ILE A 120 -10.85 19.90 9.40
CA ILE A 120 -11.26 18.72 8.63
C ILE A 120 -11.58 19.09 7.18
N ARG A 121 -12.30 20.19 6.97
CA ARG A 121 -12.58 20.69 5.62
C ARG A 121 -11.29 21.06 4.89
N THR A 122 -10.33 21.70 5.54
CA THR A 122 -9.04 22.03 4.94
C THR A 122 -8.28 20.78 4.50
N VAL A 123 -8.31 19.71 5.31
CA VAL A 123 -7.63 18.45 5.00
C VAL A 123 -8.33 17.70 3.85
N PHE A 124 -9.66 17.57 3.87
CA PHE A 124 -10.35 16.64 2.97
C PHE A 124 -11.10 17.30 1.79
N ALA A 125 -11.51 18.58 1.88
CA ALA A 125 -12.27 19.22 0.80
C ALA A 125 -11.42 19.61 -0.41
N ASN A 126 -10.15 19.92 -0.21
CA ASN A 126 -9.25 20.36 -1.28
C ASN A 126 -8.57 19.21 -2.05
N THR A 127 -8.93 17.97 -1.78
CA THR A 127 -8.22 16.80 -2.30
C THR A 127 -9.05 15.79 -3.11
N PRO A 128 -10.24 16.09 -3.67
CA PRO A 128 -10.98 15.10 -4.47
C PRO A 128 -10.15 14.53 -5.61
N ARG A 129 -9.35 15.37 -6.28
CA ARG A 129 -8.46 14.96 -7.37
C ARG A 129 -7.38 14.01 -6.89
N VAL A 130 -6.72 14.31 -5.76
CA VAL A 130 -5.66 13.47 -5.18
C VAL A 130 -6.24 12.14 -4.71
N MET A 131 -7.42 12.15 -4.06
CA MET A 131 -8.10 10.93 -3.61
C MET A 131 -8.53 10.04 -4.78
N LEU A 132 -9.08 10.62 -5.85
CA LEU A 132 -9.44 9.89 -7.06
C LEU A 132 -8.21 9.36 -7.81
N ALA A 133 -7.13 10.14 -7.87
CA ALA A 133 -5.85 9.71 -8.41
C ALA A 133 -5.28 8.52 -7.62
N SER A 134 -5.33 8.59 -6.28
CA SER A 134 -4.90 7.52 -5.39
C SER A 134 -5.73 6.25 -5.59
N LEU A 135 -7.07 6.37 -5.65
CA LEU A 135 -7.97 5.24 -5.89
C LEU A 135 -7.67 4.57 -7.23
N PHE A 136 -7.51 5.37 -8.28
CA PHE A 136 -7.25 4.84 -9.63
C PHE A 136 -5.88 4.17 -9.71
N ALA A 137 -4.84 4.82 -9.19
CA ALA A 137 -3.49 4.26 -9.14
C ALA A 137 -3.46 2.96 -8.33
N TYR A 138 -4.08 2.93 -7.14
CA TYR A 138 -4.24 1.73 -6.32
C TYR A 138 -4.89 0.59 -7.10
N ALA A 139 -6.04 0.85 -7.72
CA ALA A 139 -6.77 -0.19 -8.46
C ALA A 139 -5.95 -0.77 -9.61
N VAL A 140 -5.30 0.09 -10.40
CA VAL A 140 -4.48 -0.35 -11.54
C VAL A 140 -3.24 -1.11 -11.09
N CYS A 141 -2.48 -0.56 -10.14
CA CYS A 141 -1.20 -1.15 -9.76
C CYS A 141 -1.35 -2.43 -8.95
N GLU A 142 -2.31 -2.53 -8.03
CA GLU A 142 -2.55 -3.74 -7.25
C GLU A 142 -3.12 -4.89 -8.11
N MET A 143 -4.04 -4.58 -9.04
CA MET A 143 -4.52 -5.60 -9.97
C MET A 143 -3.39 -6.09 -10.89
N PHE A 144 -2.53 -5.20 -11.35
CA PHE A 144 -1.35 -5.54 -12.14
C PHE A 144 -0.37 -6.37 -11.30
N ASP A 145 -0.13 -5.99 -10.05
CA ASP A 145 0.79 -6.68 -9.15
C ASP A 145 0.38 -8.15 -8.97
N VAL A 146 -0.86 -8.41 -8.59
CA VAL A 146 -1.39 -9.78 -8.45
C VAL A 146 -1.27 -10.57 -9.77
N TRP A 147 -1.53 -9.93 -10.92
CA TRP A 147 -1.35 -10.57 -12.22
C TRP A 147 0.12 -10.90 -12.49
N ALA A 148 1.03 -9.96 -12.27
CA ALA A 148 2.45 -10.10 -12.51
C ALA A 148 3.08 -11.14 -11.57
N TYR A 149 2.72 -11.12 -10.28
CA TYR A 149 3.15 -12.11 -9.29
C TYR A 149 2.88 -13.54 -9.78
N HIS A 150 1.66 -13.81 -10.23
CA HIS A 150 1.29 -15.13 -10.72
C HIS A 150 1.85 -15.45 -12.13
N ALA A 151 2.16 -14.43 -12.94
CA ALA A 151 2.87 -14.62 -14.20
C ALA A 151 4.33 -15.06 -13.95
N TRP A 152 5.03 -14.38 -13.03
CA TRP A 152 6.36 -14.77 -12.56
C TRP A 152 6.36 -16.17 -11.94
N TRP A 153 5.36 -16.49 -11.12
CA TRP A 153 5.24 -17.82 -10.53
C TRP A 153 5.15 -18.92 -11.58
N LYS A 154 4.23 -18.78 -12.54
CA LYS A 154 4.07 -19.74 -13.64
C LYS A 154 5.35 -19.88 -14.48
N TRP A 155 6.02 -18.78 -14.76
CA TRP A 155 7.25 -18.78 -15.52
C TRP A 155 8.38 -19.50 -14.78
N THR A 156 8.58 -19.22 -13.49
CA THR A 156 9.61 -19.88 -12.67
C THR A 156 9.31 -21.35 -12.47
N GLU A 157 8.06 -21.73 -12.24
CA GLU A 157 7.63 -23.12 -12.13
C GLU A 157 7.91 -23.89 -13.44
N LYS A 158 7.54 -23.34 -14.58
CA LYS A 158 7.78 -23.95 -15.90
C LYS A 158 9.28 -24.14 -16.19
N LYS A 159 10.11 -23.17 -15.78
CA LYS A 159 11.54 -23.17 -16.10
C LYS A 159 12.36 -24.06 -15.15
N PHE A 160 12.00 -24.12 -13.87
CA PHE A 160 12.82 -24.76 -12.83
C PHE A 160 12.12 -25.95 -12.14
N GLY A 161 10.85 -26.25 -12.45
CA GLY A 161 10.12 -27.40 -11.92
C GLY A 161 9.77 -27.33 -10.44
N ASP A 162 10.01 -26.20 -9.76
CA ASP A 162 9.82 -26.06 -8.32
C ASP A 162 8.92 -24.86 -8.00
N LYS A 163 7.76 -25.14 -7.43
CA LYS A 163 6.76 -24.11 -7.02
C LYS A 163 7.20 -23.26 -5.85
N ARG A 164 8.13 -23.73 -5.03
CA ARG A 164 8.54 -23.09 -3.79
C ARG A 164 9.73 -22.16 -3.94
N LYS A 165 10.59 -22.44 -4.92
CA LYS A 165 11.76 -21.61 -5.20
C LYS A 165 11.39 -20.27 -5.81
N PHE A 166 12.30 -19.31 -5.70
CA PHE A 166 12.21 -18.00 -6.32
C PHE A 166 11.03 -17.11 -5.83
N LEU A 167 10.59 -17.29 -4.55
CA LEU A 167 9.60 -16.41 -3.94
C LEU A 167 10.06 -14.95 -4.01
N TRP A 168 11.31 -14.67 -3.66
CA TRP A 168 11.88 -13.32 -3.72
C TRP A 168 11.78 -12.69 -5.12
N LEU A 169 11.94 -13.50 -6.18
CA LEU A 169 11.88 -13.00 -7.56
C LEU A 169 10.45 -12.62 -7.97
N ARG A 170 9.46 -13.46 -7.64
CA ARG A 170 8.06 -13.13 -7.96
C ARG A 170 7.54 -11.98 -7.12
N ASN A 171 7.91 -11.92 -5.83
CA ASN A 171 7.59 -10.82 -4.93
C ASN A 171 8.18 -9.49 -5.45
N ASN A 172 9.48 -9.36 -5.50
CA ASN A 172 10.12 -8.11 -5.95
C ASN A 172 9.88 -7.84 -7.44
N GLY A 173 9.81 -8.87 -8.29
CA GLY A 173 9.60 -8.72 -9.74
C GLY A 173 8.21 -8.17 -10.09
N SER A 174 7.17 -8.52 -9.33
CA SER A 174 5.84 -7.91 -9.50
C SER A 174 5.78 -6.53 -8.87
N THR A 175 6.20 -6.41 -7.61
CA THR A 175 6.05 -5.20 -6.82
C THR A 175 6.87 -4.02 -7.37
N LEU A 176 8.09 -4.23 -7.84
CA LEU A 176 8.89 -3.14 -8.43
C LEU A 176 8.24 -2.56 -9.68
N VAL A 177 7.65 -3.39 -10.54
CA VAL A 177 6.98 -2.91 -11.75
C VAL A 177 5.64 -2.25 -11.41
N SER A 178 4.85 -2.84 -10.53
CA SER A 178 3.56 -2.29 -10.11
C SER A 178 3.73 -0.96 -9.36
N GLN A 179 4.75 -0.82 -8.54
CA GLN A 179 5.08 0.43 -7.85
C GLN A 179 5.56 1.51 -8.81
N LEU A 180 6.31 1.17 -9.87
CA LEU A 180 6.65 2.12 -10.91
C LEU A 180 5.37 2.66 -11.60
N ILE A 181 4.44 1.76 -11.95
CA ILE A 181 3.14 2.12 -12.51
C ILE A 181 2.38 3.03 -11.52
N ASN A 182 2.35 2.68 -10.25
CA ASN A 182 1.69 3.47 -9.21
C ASN A 182 2.24 4.89 -9.15
N VAL A 183 3.56 5.04 -9.02
CA VAL A 183 4.21 6.36 -8.91
C VAL A 183 3.92 7.22 -10.13
N VAL A 184 4.02 6.65 -11.34
CA VAL A 184 3.75 7.38 -12.57
C VAL A 184 2.28 7.77 -12.67
N VAL A 185 1.36 6.82 -12.52
CA VAL A 185 -0.08 7.07 -12.66
C VAL A 185 -0.58 8.05 -11.61
N PHE A 186 -0.22 7.83 -10.35
CA PHE A 186 -0.63 8.71 -9.25
C PHE A 186 -0.15 10.14 -9.48
N ASN A 187 1.14 10.35 -9.69
CA ASN A 187 1.70 11.70 -9.77
C ASN A 187 1.20 12.45 -11.01
N LEU A 188 1.02 11.77 -12.14
CA LEU A 188 0.43 12.41 -13.32
C LEU A 188 -1.02 12.82 -13.08
N LEU A 189 -1.84 11.96 -12.50
CA LEU A 189 -3.25 12.27 -12.24
C LEU A 189 -3.40 13.33 -11.15
N ALA A 190 -2.60 13.26 -10.10
CA ALA A 190 -2.67 14.18 -8.97
C ALA A 190 -2.10 15.56 -9.30
N PHE A 191 -0.95 15.63 -9.98
CA PHE A 191 -0.12 16.83 -10.01
C PHE A 191 0.14 17.41 -11.40
N ALA A 192 -0.22 16.76 -12.52
CA ALA A 192 -0.07 17.34 -13.84
C ALA A 192 -0.90 18.63 -13.97
N GLY A 193 -0.25 19.73 -14.41
CA GLY A 193 -0.84 21.06 -14.47
C GLY A 193 -0.95 21.78 -13.12
N VAL A 194 -0.49 21.19 -12.01
CA VAL A 194 -0.37 21.81 -10.68
C VAL A 194 1.08 22.17 -10.41
N PHE A 195 2.01 21.24 -10.67
CA PHE A 195 3.44 21.46 -10.53
C PHE A 195 4.17 21.51 -11.89
N PRO A 196 5.31 22.19 -11.98
CA PRO A 196 6.20 22.11 -13.13
C PRO A 196 6.70 20.67 -13.36
N TRP A 197 6.98 20.32 -14.62
CA TRP A 197 7.41 18.96 -15.00
C TRP A 197 8.70 18.50 -14.34
N ASN A 198 9.66 19.41 -14.09
CA ASN A 198 10.87 19.08 -13.34
C ASN A 198 10.55 18.64 -11.89
N THR A 199 9.66 19.36 -11.22
CA THR A 199 9.20 18.99 -9.85
C THR A 199 8.48 17.63 -9.84
N ILE A 200 7.62 17.39 -10.84
CA ILE A 200 6.97 16.08 -10.97
C ILE A 200 8.01 14.98 -11.19
N GLY A 201 9.04 15.22 -12.01
CA GLY A 201 10.15 14.29 -12.25
C GLY A 201 10.93 13.96 -10.97
N GLU A 202 11.21 14.95 -10.14
CA GLU A 202 11.85 14.73 -8.83
C GLU A 202 10.99 13.88 -7.91
N ILE A 203 9.70 14.19 -7.76
CA ILE A 203 8.75 13.42 -6.95
C ILE A 203 8.67 11.97 -7.45
N LEU A 204 8.65 11.74 -8.76
CA LEU A 204 8.62 10.40 -9.36
C LEU A 204 9.87 9.58 -8.99
N ILE A 205 11.06 10.17 -9.18
CA ILE A 205 12.33 9.47 -8.90
C ILE A 205 12.44 9.10 -7.42
N PHE A 206 12.11 10.04 -6.54
CA PHE A 206 12.19 9.83 -5.10
C PHE A 206 11.13 8.87 -4.59
N GLY A 207 9.88 9.04 -5.01
CA GLY A 207 8.81 8.14 -4.63
C GLY A 207 9.11 6.69 -5.05
N TYR A 208 9.63 6.50 -6.25
CA TYR A 208 10.03 5.17 -6.71
C TYR A 208 11.23 4.62 -5.92
N GLY A 209 12.21 5.46 -5.57
CA GLY A 209 13.33 5.07 -4.72
C GLY A 209 12.88 4.50 -3.37
N ILE A 210 11.92 5.16 -2.70
CA ILE A 210 11.34 4.64 -1.45
C ILE A 210 10.68 3.28 -1.68
N PHE A 211 9.91 3.11 -2.75
CA PHE A 211 9.24 1.85 -3.04
C PHE A 211 10.21 0.71 -3.39
N ILE A 212 11.35 0.98 -4.02
CA ILE A 212 12.40 -0.03 -4.21
C ILE A 212 12.91 -0.52 -2.84
N VAL A 213 13.19 0.39 -1.91
CA VAL A 213 13.69 0.04 -0.58
C VAL A 213 12.63 -0.77 0.20
N THR A 214 11.38 -0.30 0.23
CA THR A 214 10.31 -0.99 0.94
C THR A 214 9.98 -2.36 0.34
N SER A 215 10.02 -2.52 -0.99
CA SER A 215 9.86 -3.81 -1.66
C SER A 215 10.96 -4.82 -1.32
N LEU A 216 12.21 -4.36 -1.19
CA LEU A 216 13.28 -5.24 -0.72
C LEU A 216 13.11 -5.62 0.76
N MET A 217 12.61 -4.68 1.57
CA MET A 217 12.37 -4.90 3.00
C MET A 217 11.16 -5.77 3.29
N ASP A 218 10.17 -5.88 2.40
CA ASP A 218 8.97 -6.72 2.59
C ASP A 218 9.24 -8.21 2.40
N THR A 219 10.21 -8.57 1.57
CA THR A 219 10.57 -9.95 1.24
C THR A 219 10.76 -10.85 2.48
N PRO A 220 11.51 -10.49 3.53
CA PRO A 220 11.60 -11.27 4.75
C PRO A 220 10.23 -11.55 5.42
N PHE A 221 9.29 -10.60 5.32
CA PHE A 221 7.96 -10.75 5.93
C PHE A 221 7.06 -11.71 5.14
N VAL A 222 7.17 -11.76 3.81
CA VAL A 222 6.48 -12.78 3.01
C VAL A 222 7.01 -14.18 3.36
N TYR A 223 8.33 -14.34 3.49
CA TYR A 223 8.92 -15.61 3.94
C TYR A 223 8.46 -15.98 5.37
N LEU A 224 8.37 -14.99 6.26
CA LEU A 224 7.90 -15.22 7.63
C LEU A 224 6.43 -15.64 7.63
N ALA A 225 5.57 -14.96 6.88
CA ALA A 225 4.15 -15.32 6.74
C ALA A 225 3.99 -16.75 6.20
N ARG A 226 4.74 -17.10 5.16
CA ARG A 226 4.75 -18.45 4.60
C ARG A 226 5.19 -19.50 5.63
N ARG A 227 6.24 -19.24 6.41
CA ARG A 227 6.69 -20.14 7.48
C ARG A 227 5.64 -20.30 8.58
N ILE A 228 4.91 -19.23 8.91
CA ILE A 228 3.78 -19.28 9.85
C ILE A 228 2.67 -20.17 9.28
N ALA A 229 2.29 -19.99 8.02
CA ALA A 229 1.27 -20.81 7.35
C ALA A 229 1.64 -22.31 7.33
N GLU A 230 2.91 -22.64 7.10
CA GLU A 230 3.41 -24.01 7.13
C GLU A 230 3.37 -24.64 8.52
N LYS A 231 3.61 -23.84 9.58
CA LYS A 231 3.54 -24.31 10.98
C LYS A 231 2.11 -24.35 11.56
N HIS A 232 1.22 -23.57 10.99
CA HIS A 232 -0.16 -23.39 11.45
C HIS A 232 -1.15 -23.60 10.30
N PRO A 233 -1.32 -24.86 9.83
CA PRO A 233 -2.21 -25.16 8.69
C PRO A 233 -3.67 -24.77 8.93
N GLU A 234 -4.09 -24.63 10.20
CA GLU A 234 -5.40 -24.16 10.59
C GLU A 234 -5.73 -22.75 10.08
N LEU A 235 -4.72 -21.88 9.92
CA LEU A 235 -4.90 -20.50 9.41
C LEU A 235 -5.20 -20.45 7.91
N VAL A 236 -4.96 -21.54 7.20
CA VAL A 236 -5.09 -21.63 5.73
C VAL A 236 -6.35 -22.40 5.31
N LYS A 237 -7.00 -23.12 6.23
CA LYS A 237 -8.14 -24.00 5.94
C LYS A 237 -9.50 -23.31 5.91
N GLU A 238 -9.56 -22.00 6.16
CA GLU A 238 -10.81 -21.21 6.15
C GLU A 238 -11.15 -20.63 4.77
#